data_376fdaab77c2daf0bd1751baf37bd178
#
_entry.id   376fdaab77c2daf0bd1751baf37bd178
#
_cell.length_a   1.000
_cell.length_b   1.000
_cell.length_c   1.000
_cell.angle_alpha   90.00
_cell.angle_beta   90.00
_cell.angle_gamma   90.00
#
_symmetry.space_group_name_H-M   'P 1'
#
loop_
_entity.id
_entity.type
_entity.pdbx_description
1 polymer ?
#
loop_
_entity_poly.entity_id
_entity_poly.type
_entity_poly.pdbx_seq_one_letter_code
_entity_poly.pdbx_strand_id
1 'polypeptide(L)'
;RSDLLAVFPATLELATLALIVGAVLGIVAGVLCARYAGSPWDLAVRTFTLLGNSVPIFWLGLLMLALFYARLQWAPGPGRLDDIYQYTVEPRSGFALIDTWLSGDTAAFKNAIGHLALPVLVLAYYSLASITRLTRSACLSEMNKEYILLARAKGAGEMTILLRHVLPNIRGTLLTVTALAWTSMLEG
;
A
#
# COMPACT_ATOMS: atom_id res chain seq x y z
N ARG A 1 -22.73 9.26 17.24
CA ARG A 1 -23.01 8.13 16.32
C ARG A 1 -23.17 8.60 14.87
N SER A 2 -23.88 9.71 14.63
CA SER A 2 -24.05 10.29 13.29
C SER A 2 -22.72 10.69 12.64
N ASP A 3 -21.82 11.29 13.39
CA ASP A 3 -20.54 11.78 12.88
C ASP A 3 -19.59 10.63 12.48
N LEU A 4 -19.62 9.53 13.23
CA LEU A 4 -18.84 8.32 12.87
C LEU A 4 -19.32 7.71 11.55
N LEU A 5 -20.63 7.65 11.32
CA LEU A 5 -21.18 7.12 10.07
C LEU A 5 -20.87 8.02 8.86
N ALA A 6 -20.72 9.32 9.07
CA ALA A 6 -20.35 10.26 8.02
C ALA A 6 -18.87 10.17 7.61
N VAL A 7 -17.97 9.87 8.57
CA VAL A 7 -16.51 9.81 8.34
C VAL A 7 -16.05 8.41 7.95
N PHE A 8 -16.78 7.37 8.36
CA PHE A 8 -16.39 5.97 8.15
C PHE A 8 -16.15 5.58 6.68
N PRO A 9 -16.98 5.98 5.70
CA PRO A 9 -16.71 5.68 4.29
C PRO A 9 -15.38 6.28 3.81
N ALA A 10 -15.05 7.49 4.24
CA ALA A 10 -13.79 8.15 3.88
C ALA A 10 -12.57 7.38 4.40
N THR A 11 -12.63 6.92 5.65
CA THR A 11 -11.57 6.11 6.26
C THR A 11 -11.42 4.78 5.56
N LEU A 12 -12.53 4.10 5.24
CA LEU A 12 -12.50 2.84 4.48
C LEU A 12 -11.91 3.01 3.08
N GLU A 13 -12.30 4.07 2.37
CA GLU A 13 -11.78 4.38 1.04
C GLU A 13 -10.26 4.55 1.07
N LEU A 14 -9.78 5.40 1.98
CA LEU A 14 -8.37 5.70 2.13
C LEU A 14 -7.56 4.46 2.55
N ALA A 15 -8.01 3.74 3.58
CA ALA A 15 -7.33 2.55 4.09
C ALA A 15 -7.28 1.43 3.04
N THR A 16 -8.37 1.21 2.30
CA THR A 16 -8.45 0.15 1.29
C THR A 16 -7.53 0.46 0.11
N LEU A 17 -7.54 1.69 -0.40
CA LEU A 17 -6.65 2.12 -1.48
C LEU A 17 -5.18 2.03 -1.08
N ALA A 18 -4.85 2.53 0.12
CA ALA A 18 -3.50 2.48 0.65
C ALA A 18 -3.02 1.03 0.84
N LEU A 19 -3.90 0.15 1.33
CA LEU A 19 -3.57 -1.27 1.47
C LEU A 19 -3.31 -1.93 0.12
N ILE A 20 -4.17 -1.70 -0.89
CA ILE A 20 -3.98 -2.28 -2.23
C ILE A 20 -2.63 -1.88 -2.79
N VAL A 21 -2.32 -0.59 -2.78
CA VAL A 21 -1.03 -0.07 -3.27
C VAL A 21 0.13 -0.63 -2.46
N GLY A 22 0.06 -0.55 -1.14
CA GLY A 22 1.12 -1.03 -0.23
C GLY A 22 1.32 -2.54 -0.29
N ALA A 23 0.25 -3.34 -0.40
CA ALA A 23 0.32 -4.78 -0.50
C ALA A 23 0.94 -5.23 -1.83
N VAL A 24 0.47 -4.68 -2.95
CA VAL A 24 1.03 -5.03 -4.27
C VAL A 24 2.52 -4.69 -4.33
N LEU A 25 2.88 -3.46 -3.99
CA LEU A 25 4.29 -3.03 -4.01
C LEU A 25 5.12 -3.77 -2.96
N GLY A 26 4.58 -4.01 -1.77
CA GLY A 26 5.25 -4.71 -0.68
C GLY A 26 5.52 -6.18 -0.99
N ILE A 27 4.57 -6.89 -1.57
CA ILE A 27 4.76 -8.28 -2.00
C ILE A 27 5.80 -8.36 -3.11
N VAL A 28 5.69 -7.52 -4.14
CA VAL A 28 6.66 -7.48 -5.24
C VAL A 28 8.07 -7.18 -4.72
N ALA A 29 8.21 -6.13 -3.89
CA ALA A 29 9.49 -5.77 -3.31
C ALA A 29 10.06 -6.89 -2.42
N GLY A 30 9.22 -7.53 -1.59
CA GLY A 30 9.63 -8.64 -0.73
C GLY A 30 10.11 -9.87 -1.51
N VAL A 31 9.41 -10.24 -2.58
CA VAL A 31 9.82 -11.34 -3.49
C VAL A 31 11.13 -11.01 -4.18
N LEU A 32 11.30 -9.79 -4.69
CA LEU A 32 12.54 -9.35 -5.33
C LEU A 32 13.71 -9.32 -4.34
N CYS A 33 13.49 -8.86 -3.11
CA CYS A 33 14.50 -8.90 -2.04
C CYS A 33 14.89 -10.33 -1.66
N ALA A 34 13.95 -11.28 -1.67
CA ALA A 34 14.26 -12.69 -1.45
C ALA A 34 15.06 -13.29 -2.63
N ARG A 35 14.68 -12.94 -3.86
CA ARG A 35 15.38 -13.37 -5.08
C ARG A 35 16.85 -12.93 -5.11
N TYR A 36 17.10 -11.69 -4.73
CA TYR A 36 18.41 -11.05 -4.75
C TYR A 36 18.97 -10.86 -3.34
N ALA A 37 18.69 -11.81 -2.45
CA ALA A 37 19.11 -11.74 -1.06
C ALA A 37 20.64 -11.53 -0.93
N GLY A 38 21.03 -10.58 -0.07
CA GLY A 38 22.44 -10.21 0.12
C GLY A 38 23.01 -9.24 -0.92
N SER A 39 22.24 -8.86 -1.95
CA SER A 39 22.65 -7.85 -2.94
C SER A 39 22.55 -6.42 -2.39
N PRO A 40 23.22 -5.43 -3.02
CA PRO A 40 23.02 -4.01 -2.69
C PRO A 40 21.58 -3.55 -2.83
N TRP A 41 20.81 -4.12 -3.77
CA TRP A 41 19.39 -3.87 -3.94
C TRP A 41 18.56 -4.33 -2.72
N ASP A 42 18.80 -5.55 -2.24
CA ASP A 42 18.17 -6.07 -1.03
C ASP A 42 18.46 -5.16 0.18
N LEU A 43 19.73 -4.72 0.31
CA LEU A 43 20.11 -3.80 1.37
C LEU A 43 19.39 -2.45 1.26
N ALA A 44 19.34 -1.86 0.07
CA ALA A 44 18.67 -0.57 -0.17
C ALA A 44 17.17 -0.62 0.17
N VAL A 45 16.45 -1.65 -0.31
CA VAL A 45 15.02 -1.82 -0.03
C VAL A 45 14.78 -2.06 1.46
N ARG A 46 15.60 -2.86 2.12
CA ARG A 46 15.52 -3.09 3.57
C ARG A 46 15.73 -1.81 4.36
N THR A 47 16.74 -1.01 4.00
CA THR A 47 16.98 0.29 4.65
C THR A 47 15.79 1.23 4.45
N PHE A 48 15.26 1.32 3.22
CA PHE A 48 14.09 2.11 2.91
C PHE A 48 12.85 1.68 3.73
N THR A 49 12.60 0.38 3.84
CA THR A 49 11.47 -0.14 4.62
C THR A 49 11.66 0.02 6.14
N LEU A 50 12.89 -0.03 6.64
CA LEU A 50 13.18 0.25 8.05
C LEU A 50 12.84 1.71 8.41
N LEU A 51 13.16 2.66 7.53
CA LEU A 51 12.78 4.06 7.74
C LEU A 51 11.27 4.23 7.84
N GLY A 52 10.49 3.51 7.02
CA GLY A 52 9.02 3.56 7.06
C GLY A 52 8.40 3.11 8.39
N ASN A 53 9.04 2.17 9.07
CA ASN A 53 8.57 1.69 10.38
C ASN A 53 9.11 2.51 11.56
N SER A 54 10.16 3.30 11.35
CA SER A 54 10.81 4.08 12.40
C SER A 54 10.23 5.49 12.56
N VAL A 55 9.56 5.98 11.52
CA VAL A 55 9.00 7.33 11.48
C VAL A 55 7.51 7.26 11.84
N PRO A 56 7.03 8.08 12.80
CA PRO A 56 5.60 8.15 13.10
C PRO A 56 4.81 8.60 11.86
N ILE A 57 3.72 7.87 11.54
CA ILE A 57 2.95 8.08 10.31
C ILE A 57 2.38 9.50 10.19
N PHE A 58 1.92 10.08 11.31
CA PHE A 58 1.39 11.44 11.32
C PHE A 58 2.48 12.48 11.00
N TRP A 59 3.71 12.27 11.49
CA TRP A 59 4.84 13.15 11.21
C TRP A 59 5.23 13.06 9.73
N LEU A 60 5.28 11.86 9.16
CA LEU A 60 5.51 11.67 7.73
C LEU A 60 4.43 12.36 6.89
N GLY A 61 3.16 12.23 7.29
CA GLY A 61 2.03 12.90 6.62
C GLY A 61 2.18 14.43 6.62
N LEU A 62 2.51 15.01 7.76
CA LEU A 62 2.75 16.47 7.87
C LEU A 62 3.94 16.92 7.02
N LEU A 63 5.03 16.15 7.02
CA LEU A 63 6.21 16.46 6.21
C LEU A 63 5.90 16.39 4.70
N MET A 64 5.14 15.39 4.27
CA MET A 64 4.69 15.26 2.88
C MET A 64 3.75 16.40 2.47
N LEU A 65 2.82 16.80 3.34
CA LEU A 65 1.98 17.97 3.12
C LEU A 65 2.82 19.27 3.01
N ALA A 66 3.75 19.47 3.92
CA ALA A 66 4.62 20.66 3.89
C ALA A 66 5.46 20.72 2.60
N LEU A 67 5.94 19.56 2.13
CA LEU A 67 6.76 19.49 0.93
C LEU A 67 5.92 19.60 -0.35
N PHE A 68 4.93 18.72 -0.52
CA PHE A 68 4.22 18.58 -1.80
C PHE A 68 3.08 19.57 -1.97
N TYR A 69 2.39 19.95 -0.91
CA TYR A 69 1.34 20.95 -0.98
C TYR A 69 1.90 22.36 -0.79
N ALA A 70 2.57 22.64 0.36
CA ALA A 70 2.94 24.03 0.69
C ALA A 70 4.12 24.56 -0.13
N ARG A 71 5.15 23.73 -0.41
CA ARG A 71 6.38 24.18 -1.08
C ARG A 71 6.39 23.92 -2.57
N LEU A 72 6.06 22.72 -3.01
CA LEU A 72 6.13 22.30 -4.42
C LEU A 72 4.83 22.58 -5.18
N GLN A 73 3.70 22.69 -4.48
CA GLN A 73 2.37 22.88 -5.07
C GLN A 73 1.99 21.79 -6.09
N TRP A 74 2.48 20.55 -5.85
CA TRP A 74 2.19 19.38 -6.69
C TRP A 74 0.96 18.61 -6.23
N ALA A 75 0.57 18.76 -4.97
CA ALA A 75 -0.61 18.11 -4.40
C ALA A 75 -1.65 19.18 -4.03
N PRO A 76 -2.95 18.87 -4.12
CA PRO A 76 -3.99 19.74 -3.63
C PRO A 76 -3.92 19.86 -2.09
N GLY A 77 -4.63 20.86 -1.56
CA GLY A 77 -4.71 21.11 -0.12
C GLY A 77 -5.43 19.99 0.66
N PRO A 78 -5.52 20.18 1.98
CA PRO A 78 -6.27 19.25 2.82
C PRO A 78 -7.75 19.28 2.46
N GLY A 79 -8.37 18.10 2.43
CA GLY A 79 -9.78 17.91 2.05
C GLY A 79 -9.94 16.66 1.19
N ARG A 80 -11.18 16.38 0.78
CA ARG A 80 -11.53 15.24 -0.09
C ARG A 80 -11.74 15.66 -1.54
N LEU A 81 -12.18 16.90 -1.73
CA LEU A 81 -12.47 17.56 -3.00
C LEU A 81 -12.26 19.07 -2.80
N ASP A 82 -11.97 19.78 -3.87
CA ASP A 82 -12.03 21.25 -3.87
C ASP A 82 -13.47 21.74 -3.65
N ASP A 83 -13.62 22.93 -3.07
CA ASP A 83 -14.91 23.50 -2.69
C ASP A 83 -15.93 23.53 -3.85
N ILE A 84 -15.46 23.77 -5.08
CA ILE A 84 -16.29 23.78 -6.29
C ILE A 84 -16.99 22.42 -6.48
N TYR A 85 -16.27 21.32 -6.27
CA TYR A 85 -16.80 19.96 -6.48
C TYR A 85 -17.58 19.44 -5.30
N GLN A 86 -17.34 19.93 -4.08
CA GLN A 86 -18.11 19.57 -2.90
C GLN A 86 -19.59 19.93 -3.03
N TYR A 87 -19.91 21.03 -3.75
CA TYR A 87 -21.30 21.48 -3.95
C TYR A 87 -21.95 20.94 -5.22
N THR A 88 -21.15 20.44 -6.18
CA THR A 88 -21.66 19.93 -7.46
C THR A 88 -21.87 18.42 -7.48
N VAL A 89 -21.12 17.67 -6.67
CA VAL A 89 -21.22 16.22 -6.58
C VAL A 89 -22.10 15.83 -5.38
N GLU A 90 -23.25 15.22 -5.66
CA GLU A 90 -24.13 14.70 -4.61
C GLU A 90 -23.49 13.50 -3.91
N PRO A 91 -23.29 13.51 -2.58
CA PRO A 91 -22.76 12.37 -1.84
C PRO A 91 -23.82 11.26 -1.76
N ARG A 92 -23.66 10.20 -2.54
CA ARG A 92 -24.57 9.06 -2.59
C ARG A 92 -24.08 7.87 -1.77
N SER A 93 -22.82 7.53 -1.93
CA SER A 93 -22.19 6.39 -1.26
C SER A 93 -21.33 6.81 -0.07
N GLY A 94 -20.90 8.08 -0.03
CA GLY A 94 -19.94 8.61 0.92
C GLY A 94 -18.47 8.34 0.53
N PHE A 95 -18.22 7.62 -0.57
CA PHE A 95 -16.89 7.39 -1.15
C PHE A 95 -16.62 8.44 -2.24
N ALA A 96 -15.58 9.24 -2.10
CA ALA A 96 -15.33 10.35 -3.01
C ALA A 96 -15.08 9.88 -4.46
N LEU A 97 -14.33 8.80 -4.66
CA LEU A 97 -14.08 8.25 -6.00
C LEU A 97 -15.34 7.68 -6.64
N ILE A 98 -16.17 6.98 -5.87
CA ILE A 98 -17.40 6.39 -6.39
C ILE A 98 -18.40 7.48 -6.74
N ASP A 99 -18.60 8.45 -5.86
CA ASP A 99 -19.59 9.52 -6.04
C ASP A 99 -19.19 10.43 -7.21
N THR A 100 -17.90 10.78 -7.35
CA THR A 100 -17.42 11.55 -8.48
C THR A 100 -17.44 10.76 -9.80
N TRP A 101 -17.21 9.46 -9.77
CA TRP A 101 -17.33 8.60 -10.95
C TRP A 101 -18.79 8.47 -11.40
N LEU A 102 -19.72 8.30 -10.46
CA LEU A 102 -21.16 8.20 -10.73
C LEU A 102 -21.78 9.52 -11.22
N SER A 103 -21.20 10.66 -10.85
CA SER A 103 -21.63 11.97 -11.34
C SER A 103 -21.33 12.19 -12.84
N GLY A 104 -20.44 11.38 -13.43
CA GLY A 104 -19.99 11.54 -14.81
C GLY A 104 -19.06 12.73 -15.03
N ASP A 105 -18.72 13.49 -14.00
CA ASP A 105 -17.80 14.63 -14.09
C ASP A 105 -16.36 14.13 -13.96
N THR A 106 -15.66 14.08 -15.10
CA THR A 106 -14.25 13.66 -15.18
C THR A 106 -13.31 14.62 -14.47
N ALA A 107 -13.66 15.91 -14.35
CA ALA A 107 -12.84 16.88 -13.64
C ALA A 107 -12.94 16.66 -12.13
N ALA A 108 -14.14 16.45 -11.60
CA ALA A 108 -14.37 16.08 -10.20
C ALA A 108 -13.66 14.77 -9.84
N PHE A 109 -13.72 13.75 -10.71
CA PHE A 109 -13.03 12.49 -10.49
C PHE A 109 -11.50 12.63 -10.41
N LYS A 110 -10.89 13.39 -11.33
CA LYS A 110 -9.45 13.69 -11.29
C LYS A 110 -9.08 14.48 -10.03
N ASN A 111 -9.93 15.40 -9.61
CA ASN A 111 -9.73 16.17 -8.39
C ASN A 111 -9.74 15.25 -7.15
N ALA A 112 -10.70 14.32 -7.05
CA ALA A 112 -10.75 13.31 -5.99
C ALA A 112 -9.47 12.44 -5.93
N ILE A 113 -8.98 11.97 -7.08
CA ILE A 113 -7.71 11.22 -7.17
C ILE A 113 -6.55 12.08 -6.64
N GLY A 114 -6.49 13.35 -7.02
CA GLY A 114 -5.45 14.27 -6.56
C GLY A 114 -5.41 14.40 -5.04
N HIS A 115 -6.57 14.58 -4.40
CA HIS A 115 -6.69 14.70 -2.94
C HIS A 115 -6.36 13.39 -2.20
N LEU A 116 -6.69 12.24 -2.79
CA LEU A 116 -6.39 10.93 -2.22
C LEU A 116 -4.93 10.50 -2.43
N ALA A 117 -4.25 11.00 -3.45
CA ALA A 117 -2.92 10.51 -3.84
C ALA A 117 -1.90 10.62 -2.70
N LEU A 118 -1.76 11.79 -2.08
CA LEU A 118 -0.77 12.00 -1.04
C LEU A 118 -1.06 11.18 0.24
N PRO A 119 -2.27 11.21 0.83
CA PRO A 119 -2.61 10.36 1.96
C PRO A 119 -2.49 8.86 1.67
N VAL A 120 -2.93 8.40 0.49
CA VAL A 120 -2.78 7.00 0.06
C VAL A 120 -1.31 6.60 0.01
N LEU A 121 -0.42 7.43 -0.55
CA LEU A 121 1.01 7.12 -0.63
C LEU A 121 1.67 7.03 0.76
N VAL A 122 1.31 7.92 1.69
CA VAL A 122 1.83 7.90 3.07
C VAL A 122 1.41 6.61 3.79
N LEU A 123 0.12 6.27 3.74
CA LEU A 123 -0.39 5.04 4.37
C LEU A 123 0.12 3.79 3.66
N ALA A 124 0.20 3.81 2.32
CA ALA A 124 0.74 2.71 1.53
C ALA A 124 2.21 2.45 1.85
N TYR A 125 3.01 3.48 2.10
CA TYR A 125 4.41 3.33 2.50
C TYR A 125 4.56 2.59 3.83
N TYR A 126 3.69 2.87 4.80
CA TYR A 126 3.68 2.18 6.08
C TYR A 126 3.35 0.67 5.93
N SER A 127 2.31 0.34 5.18
CA SER A 127 1.94 -1.06 4.92
C SER A 127 2.98 -1.78 4.05
N LEU A 128 3.50 -1.11 3.02
CA LEU A 128 4.57 -1.63 2.16
C LEU A 128 5.78 -2.06 2.99
N ALA A 129 6.21 -1.23 3.94
CA ALA A 129 7.37 -1.52 4.78
C ALA A 129 7.21 -2.83 5.56
N SER A 130 6.05 -3.01 6.20
CA SER A 130 5.74 -4.22 6.97
C SER A 130 5.56 -5.45 6.08
N ILE A 131 4.80 -5.33 4.98
CA ILE A 131 4.52 -6.42 4.05
C ILE A 131 5.80 -6.87 3.33
N THR A 132 6.66 -5.95 2.88
CA THR A 132 7.94 -6.30 2.24
C THR A 132 8.80 -7.16 3.14
N ARG A 133 8.97 -6.76 4.40
CA ARG A 133 9.80 -7.48 5.37
C ARG A 133 9.27 -8.89 5.63
N LEU A 134 7.96 -9.03 5.85
CA LEU A 134 7.35 -10.32 6.14
C LEU A 134 7.32 -11.22 4.91
N THR A 135 7.02 -10.68 3.73
CA THR A 135 7.08 -11.42 2.46
C THR A 135 8.48 -11.95 2.19
N ARG A 136 9.51 -11.10 2.34
CA ARG A 136 10.90 -11.51 2.18
C ARG A 136 11.28 -12.65 3.12
N SER A 137 10.93 -12.53 4.41
CA SER A 137 11.22 -13.55 5.41
C SER A 137 10.52 -14.88 5.09
N ALA A 138 9.24 -14.84 4.73
CA ALA A 138 8.48 -16.01 4.33
C ALA A 138 9.06 -16.67 3.08
N CYS A 139 9.41 -15.89 2.05
CA CYS A 139 10.06 -16.41 0.85
C CYS A 139 11.38 -17.11 1.15
N LEU A 140 12.26 -16.50 1.94
CA LEU A 140 13.56 -17.09 2.29
C LEU A 140 13.39 -18.38 3.11
N SER A 141 12.46 -18.40 4.06
CA SER A 141 12.14 -19.61 4.82
C SER A 141 11.65 -20.74 3.92
N GLU A 142 10.76 -20.42 2.96
CA GLU A 142 10.22 -21.41 2.04
C GLU A 142 11.26 -21.92 1.03
N MET A 143 12.15 -21.03 0.55
CA MET A 143 13.23 -21.39 -0.39
C MET A 143 14.27 -22.34 0.18
N ASN A 144 14.36 -22.49 1.49
CA ASN A 144 15.28 -23.39 2.18
C ASN A 144 14.71 -24.80 2.39
N LYS A 145 13.49 -25.08 1.96
CA LYS A 145 12.84 -26.40 2.15
C LYS A 145 13.37 -27.41 1.13
N GLU A 146 13.37 -28.69 1.53
CA GLU A 146 13.92 -29.80 0.73
C GLU A 146 13.28 -29.96 -0.63
N TYR A 147 11.96 -29.74 -0.75
CA TYR A 147 11.28 -29.84 -2.04
C TYR A 147 11.72 -28.79 -3.05
N ILE A 148 12.18 -27.61 -2.58
CA ILE A 148 12.79 -26.58 -3.44
C ILE A 148 14.15 -27.03 -3.95
N LEU A 149 14.96 -27.70 -3.11
CA LEU A 149 16.23 -28.29 -3.53
C LEU A 149 15.99 -29.36 -4.62
N LEU A 150 14.96 -30.17 -4.46
CA LEU A 150 14.55 -31.15 -5.48
C LEU A 150 14.13 -30.45 -6.79
N ALA A 151 13.37 -29.36 -6.72
CA ALA A 151 12.96 -28.61 -7.90
C ALA A 151 14.19 -28.02 -8.65
N ARG A 152 15.17 -27.49 -7.91
CA ARG A 152 16.45 -27.02 -8.49
C ARG A 152 17.24 -28.16 -9.14
N ALA A 153 17.32 -29.32 -8.49
CA ALA A 153 17.99 -30.51 -9.04
C ALA A 153 17.34 -30.98 -10.35
N LYS A 154 16.03 -30.77 -10.52
CA LYS A 154 15.27 -31.04 -11.76
C LYS A 154 15.42 -29.94 -12.80
N GLY A 155 16.25 -28.92 -12.58
CA GLY A 155 16.52 -27.84 -13.54
C GLY A 155 15.49 -26.69 -13.54
N ALA A 156 14.64 -26.58 -12.50
CA ALA A 156 13.72 -25.46 -12.41
C ALA A 156 14.47 -24.12 -12.19
N GLY A 157 14.19 -23.14 -13.03
CA GLY A 157 14.77 -21.79 -12.86
C GLY A 157 14.22 -21.06 -11.64
N GLU A 158 15.00 -20.16 -11.04
CA GLU A 158 14.68 -19.46 -9.80
C GLU A 158 13.32 -18.70 -9.86
N MET A 159 12.97 -18.08 -11.00
CA MET A 159 11.69 -17.40 -11.15
C MET A 159 10.53 -18.41 -11.15
N THR A 160 10.71 -19.57 -11.76
CA THR A 160 9.73 -20.67 -11.74
C THR A 160 9.53 -21.18 -10.31
N ILE A 161 10.61 -21.33 -9.56
CA ILE A 161 10.57 -21.72 -8.15
C ILE A 161 9.79 -20.70 -7.34
N LEU A 162 10.09 -19.41 -7.48
CA LEU A 162 9.38 -18.35 -6.76
C LEU A 162 7.89 -18.32 -7.09
N LEU A 163 7.54 -18.32 -8.37
CA LEU A 163 6.14 -18.12 -8.79
C LEU A 163 5.28 -19.39 -8.62
N ARG A 164 5.84 -20.60 -8.88
CA ARG A 164 5.08 -21.85 -8.86
C ARG A 164 5.19 -22.64 -7.56
N HIS A 165 6.24 -22.43 -6.79
CA HIS A 165 6.48 -23.20 -5.58
C HIS A 165 6.43 -22.35 -4.30
N VAL A 166 7.14 -21.21 -4.28
CA VAL A 166 7.24 -20.39 -3.06
C VAL A 166 5.96 -19.58 -2.82
N LEU A 167 5.55 -18.74 -3.78
CA LEU A 167 4.39 -17.84 -3.61
C LEU A 167 3.09 -18.58 -3.28
N PRO A 168 2.73 -19.69 -3.93
CA PRO A 168 1.51 -20.41 -3.57
C PRO A 168 1.55 -21.00 -2.15
N ASN A 169 2.72 -21.39 -1.67
CA ASN A 169 2.87 -21.95 -0.33
C ASN A 169 2.85 -20.91 0.80
N ILE A 170 3.29 -19.67 0.52
CA ILE A 170 3.26 -18.57 1.49
C ILE A 170 1.98 -17.72 1.41
N ARG A 171 1.06 -18.02 0.48
CA ARG A 171 -0.16 -17.22 0.26
C ARG A 171 -0.99 -17.00 1.54
N GLY A 172 -1.07 -18.00 2.40
CA GLY A 172 -1.77 -17.90 3.68
C GLY A 172 -1.11 -16.83 4.58
N THR A 173 0.21 -16.86 4.67
CA THR A 173 0.97 -15.84 5.41
C THR A 173 0.76 -14.45 4.82
N LEU A 174 0.79 -14.32 3.48
CA LEU A 174 0.56 -13.03 2.80
C LEU A 174 -0.84 -12.48 3.08
N LEU A 175 -1.86 -13.33 3.02
CA LEU A 175 -3.24 -12.95 3.34
C LEU A 175 -3.38 -12.47 4.79
N THR A 176 -2.81 -13.22 5.74
CA THR A 176 -2.84 -12.85 7.17
C THR A 176 -2.16 -11.50 7.42
N VAL A 177 -0.96 -11.31 6.85
CA VAL A 177 -0.21 -10.06 7.02
C VAL A 177 -0.96 -8.88 6.40
N THR A 178 -1.56 -9.06 5.23
CA THR A 178 -2.34 -8.04 4.55
C THR A 178 -3.60 -7.68 5.34
N ALA A 179 -4.30 -8.69 5.90
CA ALA A 179 -5.46 -8.46 6.74
C ALA A 179 -5.11 -7.70 8.03
N LEU A 180 -4.01 -8.07 8.70
CA LEU A 180 -3.52 -7.37 9.88
C LEU A 180 -3.11 -5.92 9.57
N ALA A 181 -2.48 -5.68 8.42
CA ALA A 181 -2.14 -4.34 7.99
C ALA A 181 -3.40 -3.49 7.75
N TRP A 182 -4.46 -4.09 7.21
CA TRP A 182 -5.73 -3.39 7.01
C TRP A 182 -6.42 -3.00 8.32
N THR A 183 -6.51 -3.93 9.27
CA THR A 183 -7.10 -3.64 10.58
C THR A 183 -6.31 -2.54 11.31
N SER A 184 -4.98 -2.60 11.27
CA SER A 184 -4.12 -1.58 11.88
C SER A 184 -4.33 -0.18 11.26
N MET A 185 -4.65 -0.09 9.97
CA MET A 185 -4.96 1.19 9.32
C MET A 185 -6.34 1.75 9.70
N LEU A 186 -7.27 0.90 10.13
CA LEU A 186 -8.61 1.32 10.57
C LEU A 186 -8.63 1.75 12.04
N GLU A 187 -7.67 1.27 12.83
CA GLU A 187 -7.53 1.63 14.25
C GLU A 187 -6.87 3.02 14.44
N GLY A 188 -6.12 3.50 13.46
CA GLY A 188 -5.49 4.85 13.41
C GLY A 188 -4.06 4.86 13.88
#